data_ae9d9d8eb9cc9901ecde94a7b43b38f6
#
_entry.id   ae9d9d8eb9cc9901ecde94a7b43b38f6
#
_cell.length_a   1.000
_cell.length_b   1.000
_cell.length_c   1.000
_cell.angle_alpha   90.00
_cell.angle_beta   90.00
_cell.angle_gamma   90.00
#
_symmetry.space_group_name_H-M   'P 1'
#
loop_
_entity.id
_entity.type
_entity.pdbx_description
1 polymer ?
#
loop_
_entity_poly.entity_id
_entity_poly.type
_entity_poly.pdbx_seq_one_letter_code
_entity_poly.pdbx_strand_id
1 'polypeptide(L)'
;MLLLNPGPVTLTERVRRSLLQPDLCHRESEFFDLQDEARQRLVAAYELDPAEWTAVLMTGSGTAAVESMIAALVPKDGKLLVIENGVYGERITQIATQYGIAHDVLKHEWMQAPDLAQIGARLDAGGYSHVAVIHHETTTGRLNDLGAIAEVCRSRGVKMLVDGVSSFGAEAIDFAGGDIDAVAATANKCLHGVPGAAFVIVRRSALAKAASRTYYLDLGRLAKLQDQRNTPFTPSVHAYYALVEALREFDEAGGWRARHAHYKALADQAQAGLAARGMPLVLAEGESSVVLRAYRLPQGVTYETLHDGLKARGFVIYAGQGGLSKELFRISTMGAIQAADVERLLEGFTALTQ
;
A
#
# COMPACT_ATOMS: atom_id res chain seq x y z
N MET A 1 -14.66 18.35 -2.01
CA MET A 1 -14.61 17.17 -2.90
C MET A 1 -14.00 16.02 -2.12
N LEU A 2 -14.66 14.88 -2.09
CA LEU A 2 -14.19 13.67 -1.44
C LEU A 2 -13.54 12.73 -2.47
N LEU A 3 -12.35 12.27 -2.16
CA LEU A 3 -11.57 11.40 -3.04
C LEU A 3 -11.82 9.94 -2.62
N LEU A 4 -12.56 9.21 -3.44
CA LEU A 4 -12.86 7.78 -3.27
C LEU A 4 -12.03 6.93 -4.24
N ASN A 5 -10.91 7.46 -4.71
CA ASN A 5 -9.92 6.82 -5.56
C ASN A 5 -8.84 6.10 -4.71
N PRO A 6 -8.02 5.22 -5.32
CA PRO A 6 -6.99 4.46 -4.59
C PRO A 6 -5.77 5.28 -4.13
N GLY A 7 -5.93 6.58 -3.92
CA GLY A 7 -4.92 7.56 -3.49
C GLY A 7 -4.47 8.47 -4.62
N PRO A 8 -4.15 9.76 -4.34
CA PRO A 8 -4.12 10.35 -2.99
C PRO A 8 -5.49 10.40 -2.32
N VAL A 9 -5.53 10.64 -1.01
CA VAL A 9 -6.73 10.57 -0.19
C VAL A 9 -7.23 11.96 0.25
N THR A 10 -8.48 12.04 0.69
CA THR A 10 -9.00 13.23 1.37
C THR A 10 -8.34 13.34 2.74
N LEU A 11 -7.67 14.47 2.98
CA LEU A 11 -6.96 14.73 4.22
C LEU A 11 -7.89 15.33 5.29
N THR A 12 -7.57 15.11 6.55
CA THR A 12 -8.09 15.91 7.66
C THR A 12 -7.56 17.35 7.56
N GLU A 13 -8.26 18.28 8.20
CA GLU A 13 -7.78 19.66 8.28
C GLU A 13 -6.48 19.77 9.09
N ARG A 14 -6.30 18.92 10.08
CA ARG A 14 -5.11 18.87 10.93
C ARG A 14 -3.86 18.50 10.10
N VAL A 15 -3.93 17.41 9.30
CA VAL A 15 -2.84 17.03 8.39
C VAL A 15 -2.61 18.09 7.32
N ARG A 16 -3.67 18.71 6.79
CA ARG A 16 -3.53 19.80 5.80
C ARG A 16 -2.80 21.00 6.36
N ARG A 17 -3.09 21.39 7.61
CA ARG A 17 -2.42 22.51 8.29
C ARG A 17 -0.95 22.24 8.59
N SER A 18 -0.54 21.00 8.77
CA SER A 18 0.87 20.65 8.99
C SER A 18 1.77 21.01 7.81
N LEU A 19 1.20 21.18 6.60
CA LEU A 19 1.94 21.68 5.44
C LEU A 19 2.33 23.16 5.53
N LEU A 20 1.78 23.90 6.49
CA LEU A 20 2.08 25.33 6.74
C LEU A 20 3.11 25.52 7.86
N GLN A 21 3.73 24.44 8.32
CA GLN A 21 4.82 24.51 9.30
C GLN A 21 6.02 25.26 8.72
N PRO A 22 6.84 25.92 9.58
CA PRO A 22 8.03 26.62 9.14
C PRO A 22 9.01 25.74 8.37
N ASP A 23 9.77 26.35 7.47
CA ASP A 23 10.85 25.68 6.77
C ASP A 23 11.88 25.11 7.75
N LEU A 24 12.35 23.88 7.49
CA LEU A 24 13.44 23.26 8.21
C LEU A 24 14.63 22.98 7.29
N CYS A 25 15.82 23.25 7.81
CA CYS A 25 17.02 22.74 7.19
C CYS A 25 17.14 21.23 7.47
N HIS A 26 17.21 20.41 6.42
CA HIS A 26 17.30 18.96 6.53
C HIS A 26 18.66 18.46 7.10
N ARG A 27 19.55 19.36 7.50
CA ARG A 27 20.86 19.09 8.11
C ARG A 27 20.92 19.49 9.59
N GLU A 28 19.79 19.92 10.16
CA GLU A 28 19.69 20.38 11.54
C GLU A 28 18.91 19.40 12.41
N SER A 29 19.08 19.51 13.72
CA SER A 29 18.49 18.62 14.73
C SER A 29 16.98 18.52 14.64
N GLU A 30 16.31 19.64 14.34
CA GLU A 30 14.84 19.72 14.25
C GLU A 30 14.28 18.83 13.15
N PHE A 31 14.98 18.72 12.01
CA PHE A 31 14.59 17.78 10.96
C PHE A 31 14.89 16.34 11.37
N PHE A 32 15.99 16.10 12.06
CA PHE A 32 16.30 14.74 12.51
C PHE A 32 15.31 14.26 13.57
N ASP A 33 14.82 15.15 14.47
CA ASP A 33 13.76 14.84 15.42
C ASP A 33 12.46 14.45 14.69
N LEU A 34 12.09 15.20 13.66
CA LEU A 34 10.91 14.90 12.81
C LEU A 34 11.07 13.55 12.09
N GLN A 35 12.26 13.26 11.54
CA GLN A 35 12.59 12.01 10.89
C GLN A 35 12.52 10.82 11.85
N ASP A 36 13.10 10.97 13.04
CA ASP A 36 13.13 9.94 14.07
C ASP A 36 11.72 9.65 14.59
N GLU A 37 10.91 10.68 14.85
CA GLU A 37 9.51 10.50 15.25
C GLU A 37 8.72 9.72 14.19
N ALA A 38 8.86 10.07 12.91
CA ALA A 38 8.21 9.33 11.83
C ALA A 38 8.61 7.85 11.81
N ARG A 39 9.92 7.56 11.91
CA ARG A 39 10.45 6.20 11.91
C ARG A 39 9.97 5.38 13.10
N GLN A 40 9.99 5.95 14.29
CA GLN A 40 9.53 5.30 15.51
C GLN A 40 8.03 4.95 15.44
N ARG A 41 7.19 5.90 15.04
CA ARG A 41 5.75 5.67 14.90
C ARG A 41 5.41 4.63 13.83
N LEU A 42 6.15 4.61 12.71
CA LEU A 42 5.94 3.61 11.66
C LEU A 42 6.27 2.19 12.13
N VAL A 43 7.35 2.01 12.93
CA VAL A 43 7.68 0.72 13.54
C VAL A 43 6.63 0.33 14.58
N ALA A 44 6.20 1.29 15.41
CA ALA A 44 5.19 1.07 16.43
C ALA A 44 3.79 0.78 15.86
N ALA A 45 3.49 1.19 14.61
CA ALA A 45 2.19 1.01 13.97
C ALA A 45 1.70 -0.45 13.94
N TYR A 46 2.61 -1.41 13.95
CA TYR A 46 2.34 -2.86 14.06
C TYR A 46 3.05 -3.49 15.28
N GLU A 47 3.34 -2.69 16.30
CA GLU A 47 3.90 -3.15 17.58
C GLU A 47 5.24 -3.89 17.40
N LEU A 48 6.05 -3.49 16.42
CA LEU A 48 7.31 -4.14 16.09
C LEU A 48 8.42 -3.77 17.08
N ASP A 49 9.32 -4.72 17.35
CA ASP A 49 10.51 -4.47 18.14
C ASP A 49 11.51 -3.62 17.32
N PRO A 50 11.88 -2.40 17.78
CA PRO A 50 12.84 -1.55 17.08
C PRO A 50 14.28 -2.13 17.06
N ALA A 51 14.58 -3.12 17.89
CA ALA A 51 15.83 -3.88 17.83
C ALA A 51 15.88 -4.80 16.60
N GLU A 52 14.74 -5.32 16.15
CA GLU A 52 14.63 -6.21 14.99
C GLU A 52 14.23 -5.47 13.71
N TRP A 53 13.46 -4.39 13.83
CA TRP A 53 12.86 -3.70 12.70
C TRP A 53 13.25 -2.22 12.65
N THR A 54 13.23 -1.66 11.46
CA THR A 54 13.36 -0.22 11.26
C THR A 54 12.50 0.25 10.10
N ALA A 55 12.11 1.53 10.13
CA ALA A 55 11.51 2.21 9.00
C ALA A 55 12.59 3.01 8.27
N VAL A 56 12.71 2.85 6.96
CA VAL A 56 13.61 3.62 6.11
C VAL A 56 12.79 4.55 5.24
N LEU A 57 12.90 5.85 5.50
CA LEU A 57 12.15 6.90 4.81
C LEU A 57 12.84 7.32 3.51
N MET A 58 12.05 7.70 2.52
CA MET A 58 12.54 8.27 1.26
C MET A 58 11.55 9.27 0.68
N THR A 59 12.06 10.25 -0.06
CA THR A 59 11.20 11.13 -0.86
C THR A 59 10.82 10.43 -2.15
N GLY A 60 9.52 10.21 -2.34
CA GLY A 60 9.01 9.53 -3.51
C GLY A 60 7.58 9.04 -3.35
N SER A 61 7.12 8.32 -4.35
CA SER A 61 5.84 7.60 -4.31
C SER A 61 6.02 6.19 -3.72
N GLY A 62 4.92 5.47 -3.46
CA GLY A 62 4.99 4.06 -3.06
C GLY A 62 5.81 3.18 -4.01
N THR A 63 5.80 3.49 -5.31
CA THR A 63 6.65 2.80 -6.29
C THR A 63 8.15 2.96 -5.97
N ALA A 64 8.59 4.12 -5.49
CA ALA A 64 9.98 4.31 -5.08
C ALA A 64 10.35 3.40 -3.89
N ALA A 65 9.44 3.19 -2.94
CA ALA A 65 9.67 2.26 -1.83
C ALA A 65 9.74 0.79 -2.30
N VAL A 66 8.84 0.38 -3.19
CA VAL A 66 8.87 -0.97 -3.79
C VAL A 66 10.15 -1.18 -4.59
N GLU A 67 10.55 -0.21 -5.41
CA GLU A 67 11.78 -0.24 -6.20
C GLU A 67 13.02 -0.34 -5.31
N SER A 68 13.10 0.51 -4.28
CA SER A 68 14.18 0.50 -3.28
C SER A 68 14.29 -0.87 -2.59
N MET A 69 13.15 -1.42 -2.14
CA MET A 69 13.06 -2.71 -1.48
C MET A 69 13.57 -3.85 -2.38
N ILE A 70 13.04 -3.98 -3.58
CA ILE A 70 13.38 -5.05 -4.53
C ILE A 70 14.85 -4.93 -4.98
N ALA A 71 15.29 -3.72 -5.34
CA ALA A 71 16.64 -3.48 -5.85
C ALA A 71 17.73 -3.67 -4.79
N ALA A 72 17.40 -3.52 -3.50
CA ALA A 72 18.37 -3.63 -2.41
C ALA A 72 18.39 -4.99 -1.72
N LEU A 73 17.24 -5.64 -1.54
CA LEU A 73 17.12 -6.83 -0.68
C LEU A 73 17.26 -8.15 -1.43
N VAL A 74 16.95 -8.20 -2.73
CA VAL A 74 17.25 -9.41 -3.51
C VAL A 74 18.77 -9.49 -3.72
N PRO A 75 19.46 -10.55 -3.22
CA PRO A 75 20.90 -10.71 -3.39
C PRO A 75 21.32 -10.66 -4.86
N LYS A 76 22.56 -10.29 -5.14
CA LYS A 76 23.07 -10.21 -6.52
C LYS A 76 23.08 -11.56 -7.24
N ASP A 77 23.31 -12.61 -6.49
CA ASP A 77 23.28 -14.03 -6.90
C ASP A 77 21.95 -14.72 -6.57
N GLY A 78 21.00 -13.98 -5.99
CA GLY A 78 19.67 -14.47 -5.63
C GLY A 78 18.69 -14.41 -6.80
N LYS A 79 17.60 -15.18 -6.68
CA LYS A 79 16.50 -15.21 -7.64
C LYS A 79 15.18 -14.84 -6.96
N LEU A 80 14.36 -14.03 -7.62
CA LEU A 80 13.07 -13.58 -7.13
C LEU A 80 11.94 -14.37 -7.81
N LEU A 81 10.97 -14.86 -7.04
CA LEU A 81 9.69 -15.28 -7.58
C LEU A 81 8.68 -14.13 -7.41
N VAL A 82 8.16 -13.60 -8.51
CA VAL A 82 7.13 -12.56 -8.48
C VAL A 82 5.75 -13.21 -8.65
N ILE A 83 4.85 -12.94 -7.72
CA ILE A 83 3.43 -13.34 -7.82
C ILE A 83 2.65 -12.19 -8.46
N GLU A 84 2.07 -12.46 -9.64
CA GLU A 84 1.26 -11.49 -10.39
C GLU A 84 -0.21 -11.92 -10.41
N ASN A 85 -1.09 -11.06 -9.91
CA ASN A 85 -2.53 -11.16 -10.07
C ASN A 85 -3.19 -9.77 -10.28
N GLY A 86 -2.40 -8.82 -10.82
CA GLY A 86 -2.81 -7.47 -11.15
C GLY A 86 -1.65 -6.59 -11.61
N VAL A 87 -1.96 -5.35 -11.94
CA VAL A 87 -1.00 -4.37 -12.51
C VAL A 87 0.18 -4.09 -11.57
N TYR A 88 -0.03 -4.18 -10.24
CA TYR A 88 1.04 -3.88 -9.29
C TYR A 88 2.03 -5.04 -9.18
N GLY A 89 1.57 -6.30 -9.33
CA GLY A 89 2.44 -7.45 -9.50
C GLY A 89 3.30 -7.33 -10.77
N GLU A 90 2.69 -6.97 -11.90
CA GLU A 90 3.40 -6.71 -13.17
C GLU A 90 4.46 -5.61 -13.02
N ARG A 91 4.20 -4.59 -12.19
CA ARG A 91 5.17 -3.53 -11.89
C ARG A 91 6.42 -4.06 -11.19
N ILE A 92 6.28 -5.00 -10.25
CA ILE A 92 7.44 -5.63 -9.60
C ILE A 92 8.28 -6.38 -10.62
N THR A 93 7.66 -7.10 -11.55
CA THR A 93 8.36 -7.77 -12.66
C THR A 93 9.13 -6.77 -13.53
N GLN A 94 8.52 -5.62 -13.86
CA GLN A 94 9.18 -4.57 -14.62
C GLN A 94 10.40 -3.99 -13.88
N ILE A 95 10.28 -3.77 -12.56
CA ILE A 95 11.39 -3.33 -11.71
C ILE A 95 12.51 -4.38 -11.70
N ALA A 96 12.18 -5.65 -11.49
CA ALA A 96 13.16 -6.72 -11.50
C ALA A 96 13.89 -6.83 -12.85
N THR A 97 13.15 -6.71 -13.95
CA THR A 97 13.71 -6.69 -15.32
C THR A 97 14.64 -5.50 -15.52
N GLN A 98 14.21 -4.30 -15.13
CA GLN A 98 14.99 -3.06 -15.30
C GLN A 98 16.33 -3.11 -14.58
N TYR A 99 16.40 -3.75 -13.41
CA TYR A 99 17.63 -3.89 -12.62
C TYR A 99 18.40 -5.18 -12.90
N GLY A 100 18.00 -5.96 -13.88
CA GLY A 100 18.67 -7.22 -14.22
C GLY A 100 18.64 -8.24 -13.07
N ILE A 101 17.60 -8.21 -12.23
CA ILE A 101 17.41 -9.17 -11.14
C ILE A 101 16.93 -10.49 -11.75
N ALA A 102 17.61 -11.59 -11.46
CA ALA A 102 17.14 -12.91 -11.85
C ALA A 102 15.77 -13.18 -11.22
N HIS A 103 14.76 -13.44 -12.04
CA HIS A 103 13.40 -13.65 -11.55
C HIS A 103 12.60 -14.57 -12.44
N ASP A 104 11.61 -15.22 -11.85
CA ASP A 104 10.50 -15.86 -12.55
C ASP A 104 9.20 -15.20 -12.13
N VAL A 105 8.20 -15.34 -12.98
CA VAL A 105 6.86 -14.81 -12.75
C VAL A 105 5.88 -15.96 -12.62
N LEU A 106 5.07 -15.94 -11.57
CA LEU A 106 3.90 -16.80 -11.43
C LEU A 106 2.65 -15.95 -11.65
N LYS A 107 2.09 -16.07 -12.86
CA LYS A 107 0.91 -15.32 -13.29
C LYS A 107 -0.37 -16.00 -12.87
N HIS A 108 -1.30 -15.20 -12.36
CA HIS A 108 -2.69 -15.54 -12.16
C HIS A 108 -3.54 -14.50 -12.89
N GLU A 109 -4.76 -14.90 -13.25
CA GLU A 109 -5.74 -13.95 -13.77
C GLU A 109 -6.04 -12.86 -12.73
N TRP A 110 -6.36 -11.67 -13.23
CA TRP A 110 -6.65 -10.53 -12.37
C TRP A 110 -7.78 -10.85 -11.43
N MET A 111 -8.22 -11.08 -10.59
CA MET A 111 -9.30 -11.50 -9.68
C MET A 111 -9.06 -12.87 -9.05
N GLN A 112 -8.04 -13.61 -9.47
CA GLN A 112 -7.72 -14.89 -8.84
C GLN A 112 -6.82 -14.70 -7.63
N ALA A 113 -7.05 -15.50 -6.60
CA ALA A 113 -6.11 -15.64 -5.51
C ALA A 113 -4.84 -16.34 -5.99
N PRO A 114 -3.67 -16.03 -5.41
CA PRO A 114 -2.46 -16.80 -5.65
C PRO A 114 -2.66 -18.29 -5.32
N ASP A 115 -2.27 -19.16 -6.23
CA ASP A 115 -2.35 -20.62 -6.04
C ASP A 115 -1.15 -21.10 -5.21
N LEU A 116 -1.43 -21.48 -3.96
CA LEU A 116 -0.40 -21.89 -3.00
C LEU A 116 0.34 -23.16 -3.46
N ALA A 117 -0.32 -24.08 -4.16
CA ALA A 117 0.31 -25.30 -4.67
C ALA A 117 1.30 -24.97 -5.79
N GLN A 118 0.94 -24.04 -6.69
CA GLN A 118 1.85 -23.56 -7.73
C GLN A 118 3.02 -22.80 -7.15
N ILE A 119 2.80 -21.95 -6.13
CA ILE A 119 3.89 -21.26 -5.41
C ILE A 119 4.85 -22.31 -4.83
N GLY A 120 4.33 -23.31 -4.10
CA GLY A 120 5.13 -24.38 -3.53
C GLY A 120 5.95 -25.12 -4.59
N ALA A 121 5.32 -25.56 -5.67
CA ALA A 121 6.00 -26.25 -6.76
C ALA A 121 7.11 -25.41 -7.43
N ARG A 122 6.90 -24.09 -7.58
CA ARG A 122 7.94 -23.18 -8.09
C ARG A 122 9.10 -23.08 -7.13
N LEU A 123 8.83 -22.91 -5.83
CA LEU A 123 9.88 -22.83 -4.82
C LEU A 123 10.67 -24.15 -4.68
N ASP A 124 10.01 -25.30 -4.83
CA ASP A 124 10.66 -26.63 -4.83
C ASP A 124 11.58 -26.82 -6.04
N ALA A 125 11.26 -26.21 -7.20
CA ALA A 125 12.14 -26.20 -8.36
C ALA A 125 13.44 -25.43 -8.13
N GLY A 126 13.52 -24.62 -7.09
CA GLY A 126 14.74 -24.17 -6.44
C GLY A 126 15.31 -22.83 -6.89
N GLY A 127 16.22 -22.34 -6.07
CA GLY A 127 17.07 -21.19 -6.36
C GLY A 127 16.50 -19.82 -5.96
N TYR A 128 15.29 -19.75 -5.39
CA TYR A 128 14.71 -18.48 -4.98
C TYR A 128 15.21 -18.04 -3.61
N SER A 129 15.65 -16.79 -3.53
CA SER A 129 15.98 -16.14 -2.26
C SER A 129 14.73 -15.47 -1.65
N HIS A 130 13.86 -14.92 -2.51
CA HIS A 130 12.67 -14.17 -2.10
C HIS A 130 11.46 -14.47 -2.99
N VAL A 131 10.28 -14.29 -2.39
CA VAL A 131 9.00 -14.13 -3.08
C VAL A 131 8.58 -12.68 -2.94
N ALA A 132 8.20 -12.02 -4.04
CA ALA A 132 7.58 -10.71 -4.01
C ALA A 132 6.07 -10.83 -4.29
N VAL A 133 5.26 -10.18 -3.46
CA VAL A 133 3.81 -10.24 -3.53
C VAL A 133 3.17 -8.89 -3.18
N ILE A 134 2.06 -8.56 -3.86
CA ILE A 134 1.20 -7.44 -3.49
C ILE A 134 0.26 -7.93 -2.38
N HIS A 135 0.18 -7.20 -1.26
CA HIS A 135 -0.81 -7.53 -0.21
C HIS A 135 -2.23 -7.15 -0.65
N HIS A 136 -2.43 -5.89 -1.07
CA HIS A 136 -3.72 -5.42 -1.57
C HIS A 136 -3.58 -4.98 -3.02
N GLU A 137 -4.08 -5.77 -3.95
CA GLU A 137 -4.07 -5.48 -5.38
C GLU A 137 -5.24 -4.57 -5.75
N THR A 138 -4.98 -3.27 -5.84
CA THR A 138 -6.02 -2.26 -6.09
C THR A 138 -6.57 -2.27 -7.52
N THR A 139 -6.00 -3.05 -8.43
CA THR A 139 -6.58 -3.31 -9.76
C THR A 139 -8.00 -3.83 -9.63
N THR A 140 -8.24 -4.74 -8.68
CA THR A 140 -9.50 -5.44 -8.46
C THR A 140 -10.06 -5.30 -7.05
N GLY A 141 -9.25 -4.80 -6.10
CA GLY A 141 -9.58 -4.74 -4.67
C GLY A 141 -9.24 -6.02 -3.91
N ARG A 142 -8.53 -6.98 -4.53
CA ARG A 142 -8.18 -8.26 -3.90
C ARG A 142 -7.18 -8.07 -2.76
N LEU A 143 -7.49 -8.68 -1.61
CA LEU A 143 -6.55 -8.87 -0.52
C LEU A 143 -5.93 -10.26 -0.65
N ASN A 144 -4.63 -10.34 -0.87
CA ASN A 144 -3.91 -11.61 -0.94
C ASN A 144 -3.57 -12.11 0.47
N ASP A 145 -3.76 -13.40 0.71
CA ASP A 145 -3.48 -14.03 2.02
C ASP A 145 -1.96 -14.17 2.24
N LEU A 146 -1.37 -13.16 2.88
CA LEU A 146 0.06 -13.17 3.22
C LEU A 146 0.41 -14.30 4.18
N GLY A 147 -0.49 -14.67 5.09
CA GLY A 147 -0.25 -15.74 6.07
C GLY A 147 -0.07 -17.09 5.38
N ALA A 148 -0.98 -17.43 4.47
CA ALA A 148 -0.90 -18.67 3.70
C ALA A 148 0.34 -18.71 2.79
N ILE A 149 0.69 -17.60 2.14
CA ILE A 149 1.89 -17.49 1.29
C ILE A 149 3.15 -17.61 2.16
N ALA A 150 3.18 -16.95 3.33
CA ALA A 150 4.31 -17.01 4.26
C ALA A 150 4.59 -18.44 4.74
N GLU A 151 3.56 -19.23 5.01
CA GLU A 151 3.71 -20.64 5.41
C GLU A 151 4.37 -21.48 4.33
N VAL A 152 3.96 -21.27 3.07
CA VAL A 152 4.60 -21.93 1.90
C VAL A 152 6.06 -21.53 1.75
N CYS A 153 6.38 -20.24 1.98
CA CYS A 153 7.74 -19.72 1.92
C CYS A 153 8.60 -20.26 3.07
N ARG A 154 8.08 -20.23 4.30
CA ARG A 154 8.75 -20.66 5.53
C ARG A 154 9.23 -22.11 5.44
N SER A 155 8.38 -23.02 4.99
CA SER A 155 8.71 -24.44 4.85
C SER A 155 9.86 -24.70 3.88
N ARG A 156 10.26 -23.69 3.09
CA ARG A 156 11.32 -23.75 2.08
C ARG A 156 12.48 -22.78 2.33
N GLY A 157 12.46 -22.07 3.46
CA GLY A 157 13.49 -21.12 3.83
C GLY A 157 13.57 -19.88 2.92
N VAL A 158 12.50 -19.57 2.18
CA VAL A 158 12.42 -18.41 1.28
C VAL A 158 11.78 -17.24 2.02
N LYS A 159 12.27 -16.02 1.82
CA LYS A 159 11.76 -14.81 2.46
C LYS A 159 10.77 -14.05 1.57
N MET A 160 9.96 -13.18 2.18
CA MET A 160 8.97 -12.39 1.46
C MET A 160 9.33 -10.91 1.44
N LEU A 161 9.12 -10.28 0.28
CA LEU A 161 9.12 -8.85 0.07
C LEU A 161 7.70 -8.43 -0.32
N VAL A 162 7.08 -7.60 0.52
CA VAL A 162 5.65 -7.30 0.39
C VAL A 162 5.45 -5.87 -0.09
N ASP A 163 4.68 -5.69 -1.16
CA ASP A 163 4.09 -4.41 -1.48
C ASP A 163 2.84 -4.20 -0.59
N GLY A 164 3.01 -3.40 0.44
CA GLY A 164 1.98 -2.95 1.37
C GLY A 164 1.51 -1.52 1.10
N VAL A 165 1.81 -0.95 -0.06
CA VAL A 165 1.54 0.46 -0.40
C VAL A 165 0.10 0.86 -0.14
N SER A 166 -0.86 0.00 -0.40
CA SER A 166 -2.29 0.27 -0.19
C SER A 166 -2.93 -0.51 0.96
N SER A 167 -2.14 -1.22 1.77
CA SER A 167 -2.64 -2.01 2.90
C SER A 167 -2.03 -1.63 4.24
N PHE A 168 -0.79 -1.13 4.26
CA PHE A 168 -0.11 -0.72 5.49
C PHE A 168 -0.89 0.35 6.23
N GLY A 169 -1.18 0.11 7.49
CA GLY A 169 -1.98 0.97 8.35
C GLY A 169 -3.49 0.70 8.34
N ALA A 170 -3.96 -0.33 7.57
CA ALA A 170 -5.39 -0.67 7.56
C ALA A 170 -5.66 -2.18 7.49
N GLU A 171 -4.78 -2.98 6.91
CA GLU A 171 -4.92 -4.44 6.85
C GLU A 171 -3.96 -5.12 7.81
N ALA A 172 -4.31 -6.31 8.26
CA ALA A 172 -3.46 -7.11 9.14
C ALA A 172 -2.21 -7.59 8.37
N ILE A 173 -1.03 -7.34 8.93
CA ILE A 173 0.24 -7.86 8.42
C ILE A 173 0.93 -8.58 9.59
N ASP A 174 1.07 -9.89 9.49
CA ASP A 174 1.77 -10.67 10.51
C ASP A 174 3.28 -10.64 10.27
N PHE A 175 3.93 -9.65 10.86
CA PHE A 175 5.38 -9.51 10.81
C PHE A 175 6.11 -10.56 11.67
N ALA A 176 5.47 -11.07 12.72
CA ALA A 176 6.11 -11.98 13.67
C ALA A 176 6.05 -13.44 13.20
N GLY A 177 4.87 -13.88 12.74
CA GLY A 177 4.63 -15.26 12.28
C GLY A 177 5.09 -15.52 10.87
N GLY A 178 5.30 -14.45 10.07
CA GLY A 178 5.70 -14.55 8.68
C GLY A 178 7.21 -14.45 8.45
N ASP A 179 7.66 -15.01 7.32
CA ASP A 179 9.04 -14.82 6.85
C ASP A 179 9.15 -13.55 5.99
N ILE A 180 8.52 -12.46 6.46
CA ILE A 180 8.59 -11.15 5.82
C ILE A 180 9.91 -10.49 6.18
N ASP A 181 10.71 -10.16 5.18
CA ASP A 181 11.93 -9.36 5.35
C ASP A 181 11.65 -7.87 5.25
N ALA A 182 10.71 -7.47 4.41
CA ALA A 182 10.34 -6.07 4.26
C ALA A 182 8.92 -5.85 3.71
N VAL A 183 8.35 -4.70 4.07
CA VAL A 183 7.08 -4.18 3.55
C VAL A 183 7.30 -2.75 3.04
N ALA A 184 7.05 -2.52 1.75
CA ALA A 184 7.09 -1.18 1.15
C ALA A 184 5.73 -0.49 1.30
N ALA A 185 5.72 0.79 1.67
CA ALA A 185 4.50 1.57 1.87
C ALA A 185 4.68 3.07 1.59
N THR A 186 3.61 3.85 1.74
CA THR A 186 3.61 5.29 1.45
C THR A 186 2.64 6.07 2.35
N ALA A 187 2.95 7.34 2.57
CA ALA A 187 2.16 8.21 3.43
C ALA A 187 0.73 8.48 2.91
N ASN A 188 0.57 8.62 1.59
CA ASN A 188 -0.65 9.12 0.94
C ASN A 188 -1.73 8.06 0.68
N LYS A 189 -1.69 6.95 1.41
CA LYS A 189 -2.69 5.88 1.40
C LYS A 189 -3.35 5.75 2.78
N CYS A 190 -3.36 4.58 3.37
CA CYS A 190 -4.06 4.32 4.63
C CYS A 190 -3.53 5.11 5.84
N LEU A 191 -2.36 5.73 5.77
CA LEU A 191 -1.86 6.62 6.82
C LEU A 191 -2.47 8.03 6.76
N HIS A 192 -3.06 8.43 5.64
CA HIS A 192 -3.66 9.76 5.42
C HIS A 192 -2.67 10.92 5.38
N GLY A 193 -1.40 10.65 5.04
CA GLY A 193 -0.44 11.70 4.71
C GLY A 193 -0.57 12.20 3.28
N VAL A 194 0.36 13.05 2.85
CA VAL A 194 0.42 13.58 1.47
C VAL A 194 1.36 12.74 0.60
N PRO A 195 1.23 12.80 -0.74
CA PRO A 195 2.25 12.28 -1.64
C PRO A 195 3.61 12.94 -1.40
N GLY A 196 4.70 12.18 -1.53
CA GLY A 196 6.07 12.70 -1.40
C GLY A 196 6.89 12.06 -0.29
N ALA A 197 6.26 11.31 0.63
CA ALA A 197 6.95 10.48 1.61
C ALA A 197 6.57 9.01 1.41
N ALA A 198 7.56 8.17 1.21
CA ALA A 198 7.42 6.72 1.13
C ALA A 198 8.43 6.06 2.06
N PHE A 199 8.24 4.78 2.38
CA PHE A 199 9.10 4.09 3.33
C PHE A 199 9.07 2.58 3.13
N VAL A 200 10.11 1.93 3.67
CA VAL A 200 10.19 0.48 3.79
C VAL A 200 10.34 0.13 5.26
N ILE A 201 9.41 -0.68 5.78
CA ILE A 201 9.59 -1.37 7.06
C ILE A 201 10.43 -2.60 6.77
N VAL A 202 11.59 -2.73 7.39
CA VAL A 202 12.55 -3.76 7.03
C VAL A 202 13.20 -4.39 8.26
N ARG A 203 13.42 -5.70 8.22
CA ARG A 203 14.20 -6.39 9.24
C ARG A 203 15.66 -5.89 9.19
N ARG A 204 16.23 -5.56 10.33
CA ARG A 204 17.63 -5.14 10.43
C ARG A 204 18.59 -6.22 9.94
N SER A 205 18.27 -7.50 10.14
CA SER A 205 19.05 -8.63 9.64
C SER A 205 19.05 -8.76 8.11
N ALA A 206 17.94 -8.43 7.44
CA ALA A 206 17.84 -8.37 5.98
C ALA A 206 18.61 -7.14 5.45
N LEU A 207 18.41 -6.00 6.11
CA LEU A 207 19.08 -4.75 5.77
C LEU A 207 20.61 -4.85 5.85
N ALA A 208 21.13 -5.57 6.84
CA ALA A 208 22.57 -5.80 6.99
C ALA A 208 23.19 -6.58 5.80
N LYS A 209 22.38 -7.30 5.02
CA LYS A 209 22.77 -8.04 3.82
C LYS A 209 22.44 -7.30 2.53
N ALA A 210 21.81 -6.13 2.63
CA ALA A 210 21.35 -5.37 1.46
C ALA A 210 22.54 -5.00 0.54
N ALA A 211 22.33 -5.20 -0.77
CA ALA A 211 23.33 -4.89 -1.79
C ALA A 211 22.62 -4.14 -2.95
N SER A 212 22.32 -2.85 -2.70
CA SER A 212 21.53 -2.03 -3.61
C SER A 212 22.11 -1.94 -5.02
N ARG A 213 21.22 -1.94 -6.00
CA ARG A 213 21.50 -1.67 -7.42
C ARG A 213 21.23 -0.21 -7.81
N THR A 214 20.78 0.60 -6.84
CA THR A 214 20.42 2.00 -7.06
C THR A 214 21.37 2.93 -6.32
N TYR A 215 21.46 4.18 -6.76
CA TYR A 215 22.22 5.22 -6.07
C TYR A 215 21.32 6.07 -5.15
N TYR A 216 20.21 6.62 -5.69
CA TYR A 216 19.29 7.49 -4.95
C TYR A 216 18.39 6.69 -4.00
N LEU A 217 17.90 5.54 -4.44
CA LEU A 217 17.03 4.65 -3.67
C LEU A 217 17.80 3.53 -2.94
N ASP A 218 19.07 3.73 -2.64
CA ASP A 218 19.88 2.76 -1.89
C ASP A 218 19.37 2.64 -0.45
N LEU A 219 18.57 1.58 -0.20
CA LEU A 219 17.91 1.32 1.08
C LEU A 219 18.92 1.22 2.24
N GLY A 220 20.06 0.55 2.01
CA GLY A 220 21.10 0.40 3.02
C GLY A 220 21.78 1.71 3.38
N ARG A 221 22.07 2.53 2.38
CA ARG A 221 22.64 3.88 2.58
C ARG A 221 21.68 4.82 3.29
N LEU A 222 20.40 4.81 2.86
CA LEU A 222 19.36 5.61 3.51
C LEU A 222 19.22 5.23 4.98
N ALA A 223 19.10 3.93 5.28
CA ALA A 223 18.97 3.43 6.64
C ALA A 223 20.17 3.81 7.52
N LYS A 224 21.39 3.54 7.04
CA LYS A 224 22.62 3.86 7.78
C LYS A 224 22.71 5.33 8.16
N LEU A 225 22.38 6.24 7.25
CA LEU A 225 22.44 7.66 7.52
C LEU A 225 21.30 8.12 8.44
N GLN A 226 20.10 7.59 8.28
CA GLN A 226 18.99 7.88 9.19
C GLN A 226 19.26 7.38 10.61
N ASP A 227 19.89 6.20 10.78
CA ASP A 227 20.31 5.72 12.10
C ASP A 227 21.38 6.63 12.75
N GLN A 228 22.13 7.37 11.96
CA GLN A 228 23.13 8.37 12.40
C GLN A 228 22.54 9.78 12.52
N ARG A 229 21.22 9.94 12.52
CA ARG A 229 20.54 11.24 12.51
C ARG A 229 21.06 12.13 11.37
N ASN A 230 20.99 11.61 10.15
CA ASN A 230 21.41 12.27 8.93
C ASN A 230 20.53 11.84 7.74
N THR A 231 20.69 12.49 6.59
CA THR A 231 20.05 12.09 5.34
C THR A 231 20.99 12.36 4.16
N PRO A 232 21.08 11.44 3.16
CA PRO A 232 22.02 11.60 2.06
C PRO A 232 21.60 12.67 1.04
N PHE A 233 20.31 12.97 0.97
CA PHE A 233 19.70 13.84 -0.03
C PHE A 233 18.72 14.81 0.63
N THR A 234 18.29 15.85 -0.11
CA THR A 234 17.26 16.78 0.36
C THR A 234 15.89 16.10 0.33
N PRO A 235 15.26 15.86 1.49
CA PRO A 235 13.94 15.24 1.55
C PRO A 235 12.83 16.27 1.35
N SER A 236 11.62 15.78 1.11
CA SER A 236 10.40 16.59 1.10
C SER A 236 9.97 16.90 2.54
N VAL A 237 10.55 17.93 3.16
CA VAL A 237 10.34 18.29 4.57
C VAL A 237 8.85 18.42 4.92
N HIS A 238 8.08 19.15 4.10
CA HIS A 238 6.65 19.35 4.36
C HIS A 238 5.84 18.04 4.24
N ALA A 239 6.25 17.11 3.39
CA ALA A 239 5.63 15.78 3.35
C ALA A 239 5.94 14.97 4.63
N TYR A 240 7.09 15.20 5.26
CA TYR A 240 7.42 14.55 6.54
C TYR A 240 6.63 15.16 7.70
N TYR A 241 6.41 16.47 7.72
CA TYR A 241 5.46 17.07 8.67
C TYR A 241 4.07 16.46 8.56
N ALA A 242 3.57 16.34 7.32
CA ALA A 242 2.26 15.75 7.08
C ALA A 242 2.22 14.26 7.45
N LEU A 243 3.31 13.51 7.23
CA LEU A 243 3.41 12.10 7.64
C LEU A 243 3.38 11.98 9.17
N VAL A 244 4.18 12.77 9.89
CA VAL A 244 4.22 12.74 11.36
C VAL A 244 2.85 13.10 11.94
N GLU A 245 2.20 14.14 11.43
CA GLU A 245 0.90 14.52 11.92
C GLU A 245 -0.17 13.47 11.62
N ALA A 246 -0.13 12.85 10.45
CA ALA A 246 -1.01 11.75 10.09
C ALA A 246 -0.78 10.51 10.99
N LEU A 247 0.47 10.24 11.37
CA LEU A 247 0.80 9.15 12.30
C LEU A 247 0.34 9.45 13.74
N ARG A 248 0.37 10.72 14.17
CA ARG A 248 -0.20 11.13 15.46
C ARG A 248 -1.71 10.90 15.49
N GLU A 249 -2.44 11.34 14.46
CA GLU A 249 -3.88 11.05 14.32
C GLU A 249 -4.16 9.54 14.26
N PHE A 250 -3.30 8.79 13.59
CA PHE A 250 -3.41 7.33 13.50
C PHE A 250 -3.30 6.65 14.87
N ASP A 251 -2.31 7.06 15.68
CA ASP A 251 -2.10 6.52 17.03
C ASP A 251 -3.25 6.92 17.97
N GLU A 252 -3.66 8.20 17.94
CA GLU A 252 -4.78 8.74 18.72
C GLU A 252 -6.12 8.02 18.42
N ALA A 253 -6.31 7.61 17.16
CA ALA A 253 -7.49 6.87 16.73
C ALA A 253 -7.47 5.37 17.10
N GLY A 254 -6.37 4.85 17.66
CA GLY A 254 -6.22 3.44 18.05
C GLY A 254 -5.50 2.55 17.02
N GLY A 255 -4.73 3.15 16.12
CA GLY A 255 -3.84 2.46 15.20
C GLY A 255 -4.55 1.71 14.06
N TRP A 256 -3.85 0.72 13.49
CA TRP A 256 -4.35 0.01 12.30
C TRP A 256 -5.63 -0.79 12.56
N ARG A 257 -5.82 -1.35 13.75
CA ARG A 257 -7.04 -2.14 14.08
C ARG A 257 -8.29 -1.27 14.08
N ALA A 258 -8.20 -0.08 14.66
CA ALA A 258 -9.30 0.89 14.65
C ALA A 258 -9.55 1.42 13.23
N ARG A 259 -8.49 1.67 12.45
CA ARG A 259 -8.58 2.08 11.05
C ARG A 259 -9.21 1.00 10.18
N HIS A 260 -8.82 -0.26 10.36
CA HIS A 260 -9.44 -1.41 9.70
C HIS A 260 -10.95 -1.48 9.99
N ALA A 261 -11.32 -1.40 11.26
CA ALA A 261 -12.73 -1.46 11.68
C ALA A 261 -13.54 -0.31 11.06
N HIS A 262 -13.00 0.91 11.06
CA HIS A 262 -13.63 2.07 10.44
C HIS A 262 -13.82 1.87 8.93
N TYR A 263 -12.77 1.46 8.21
CA TYR A 263 -12.86 1.21 6.77
C TYR A 263 -13.82 0.08 6.45
N LYS A 264 -13.81 -0.99 7.26
CA LYS A 264 -14.74 -2.11 7.08
C LYS A 264 -16.19 -1.63 7.17
N ALA A 265 -16.53 -0.83 8.18
CA ALA A 265 -17.88 -0.29 8.33
C ALA A 265 -18.31 0.55 7.12
N LEU A 266 -17.44 1.44 6.61
CA LEU A 266 -17.72 2.24 5.43
C LEU A 266 -17.85 1.40 4.15
N ALA A 267 -16.96 0.42 3.98
CA ALA A 267 -16.97 -0.46 2.82
C ALA A 267 -18.21 -1.37 2.80
N ASP A 268 -18.63 -1.87 3.96
CA ASP A 268 -19.84 -2.70 4.08
C ASP A 268 -21.11 -1.87 3.83
N GLN A 269 -21.17 -0.64 4.34
CA GLN A 269 -22.27 0.30 4.05
C GLN A 269 -22.36 0.59 2.55
N ALA A 270 -21.23 0.91 1.90
CA ALA A 270 -21.18 1.15 0.47
C ALA A 270 -21.59 -0.09 -0.33
N GLN A 271 -21.10 -1.27 0.04
CA GLN A 271 -21.43 -2.54 -0.62
C GLN A 271 -22.93 -2.85 -0.54
N ALA A 272 -23.52 -2.77 0.64
CA ALA A 272 -24.94 -3.02 0.83
C ALA A 272 -25.80 -2.06 0.00
N GLY A 273 -25.45 -0.77 0.03
CA GLY A 273 -26.16 0.25 -0.73
C GLY A 273 -26.03 0.10 -2.24
N LEU A 274 -24.86 -0.27 -2.76
CA LEU A 274 -24.62 -0.49 -4.19
C LEU A 274 -25.25 -1.79 -4.67
N ALA A 275 -25.19 -2.87 -3.88
CA ALA A 275 -25.85 -4.13 -4.22
C ALA A 275 -27.37 -3.96 -4.37
N ALA A 276 -28.00 -3.19 -3.48
CA ALA A 276 -29.44 -2.84 -3.57
C ALA A 276 -29.79 -2.05 -4.84
N ARG A 277 -28.80 -1.48 -5.53
CA ARG A 277 -28.93 -0.72 -6.79
C ARG A 277 -28.45 -1.49 -8.02
N GLY A 278 -28.26 -2.80 -7.89
CA GLY A 278 -27.82 -3.65 -9.01
C GLY A 278 -26.33 -3.53 -9.35
N MET A 279 -25.50 -3.02 -8.45
CA MET A 279 -24.07 -2.89 -8.60
C MET A 279 -23.33 -3.81 -7.61
N PRO A 280 -23.25 -5.13 -7.88
CA PRO A 280 -22.62 -6.08 -6.98
C PRO A 280 -21.11 -5.95 -6.97
N LEU A 281 -20.49 -6.48 -5.90
CA LEU A 281 -19.05 -6.71 -5.85
C LEU A 281 -18.58 -7.63 -7.00
N VAL A 282 -17.34 -7.41 -7.41
CA VAL A 282 -16.67 -8.23 -8.42
C VAL A 282 -16.08 -9.49 -7.81
N LEU A 283 -15.48 -9.36 -6.63
CA LEU A 283 -14.89 -10.48 -5.88
C LEU A 283 -15.91 -11.08 -4.91
N ALA A 284 -15.70 -12.31 -4.51
CA ALA A 284 -16.50 -12.96 -3.49
C ALA A 284 -16.32 -12.25 -2.13
N GLU A 285 -17.27 -12.45 -1.24
CA GLU A 285 -17.21 -11.92 0.12
C GLU A 285 -15.97 -12.47 0.85
N GLY A 286 -15.26 -11.59 1.56
CA GLY A 286 -14.03 -11.94 2.28
C GLY A 286 -12.76 -11.93 1.41
N GLU A 287 -12.86 -11.83 0.08
CA GLU A 287 -11.69 -11.74 -0.80
C GLU A 287 -11.25 -10.29 -1.07
N SER A 288 -12.11 -9.32 -0.79
CA SER A 288 -11.82 -7.90 -0.98
C SER A 288 -11.22 -7.28 0.27
N SER A 289 -10.25 -6.38 0.07
CA SER A 289 -9.76 -5.49 1.11
C SER A 289 -10.88 -4.56 1.62
N VAL A 290 -10.77 -4.16 2.88
CA VAL A 290 -11.63 -3.08 3.43
C VAL A 290 -11.25 -1.71 2.88
N VAL A 291 -10.09 -1.57 2.26
CA VAL A 291 -9.51 -0.30 1.79
C VAL A 291 -10.11 0.15 0.47
N LEU A 292 -10.36 -0.80 -0.45
CA LEU A 292 -10.94 -0.51 -1.75
C LEU A 292 -11.69 -1.74 -2.26
N ARG A 293 -12.88 -1.51 -2.79
CA ARG A 293 -13.69 -2.55 -3.44
C ARG A 293 -14.03 -2.16 -4.88
N ALA A 294 -14.09 -3.18 -5.76
CA ALA A 294 -14.51 -3.03 -7.15
C ALA A 294 -15.94 -3.54 -7.33
N TYR A 295 -16.70 -2.80 -8.11
CA TYR A 295 -18.13 -3.05 -8.36
C TYR A 295 -18.39 -3.12 -9.86
N ARG A 296 -19.38 -3.92 -10.27
CA ARG A 296 -19.83 -3.95 -11.67
C ARG A 296 -20.62 -2.71 -12.01
N LEU A 297 -20.38 -2.18 -13.21
CA LEU A 297 -21.22 -1.13 -13.75
C LEU A 297 -22.64 -1.66 -13.98
N PRO A 298 -23.69 -0.87 -13.71
CA PRO A 298 -25.05 -1.25 -14.02
C PRO A 298 -25.26 -1.25 -15.53
N GLN A 299 -26.20 -2.08 -15.99
CA GLN A 299 -26.49 -2.21 -17.42
C GLN A 299 -26.91 -0.86 -18.03
N GLY A 300 -26.30 -0.52 -19.16
CA GLY A 300 -26.61 0.72 -19.90
C GLY A 300 -25.99 1.98 -19.33
N VAL A 301 -25.21 1.91 -18.25
CA VAL A 301 -24.53 3.07 -17.63
C VAL A 301 -23.03 2.94 -17.84
N THR A 302 -22.41 3.98 -18.37
CA THR A 302 -20.94 4.02 -18.54
C THR A 302 -20.25 4.55 -17.29
N TYR A 303 -18.98 4.23 -17.15
CA TYR A 303 -18.16 4.79 -16.07
C TYR A 303 -18.13 6.32 -16.11
N GLU A 304 -18.00 6.91 -17.29
CA GLU A 304 -17.95 8.36 -17.50
C GLU A 304 -19.21 9.03 -16.99
N THR A 305 -20.39 8.45 -17.26
CA THR A 305 -21.67 8.97 -16.75
C THR A 305 -21.71 8.96 -15.23
N LEU A 306 -21.28 7.86 -14.58
CA LEU A 306 -21.23 7.79 -13.13
C LEU A 306 -20.19 8.75 -12.55
N HIS A 307 -18.97 8.74 -13.12
CA HIS A 307 -17.88 9.59 -12.66
C HIS A 307 -18.24 11.07 -12.71
N ASP A 308 -18.70 11.55 -13.86
CA ASP A 308 -18.98 12.98 -14.05
C ASP A 308 -20.18 13.44 -13.22
N GLY A 309 -21.21 12.60 -13.13
CA GLY A 309 -22.37 12.87 -12.30
C GLY A 309 -22.05 12.89 -10.80
N LEU A 310 -21.21 11.98 -10.32
CA LEU A 310 -20.73 11.95 -8.93
C LEU A 310 -19.75 13.08 -8.64
N LYS A 311 -18.86 13.39 -9.59
CA LYS A 311 -17.91 14.51 -9.47
C LYS A 311 -18.65 15.86 -9.34
N ALA A 312 -19.71 16.06 -10.09
CA ALA A 312 -20.57 17.25 -9.95
C ALA A 312 -21.23 17.33 -8.56
N ARG A 313 -21.38 16.20 -7.86
CA ARG A 313 -21.89 16.09 -6.48
C ARG A 313 -20.80 16.07 -5.41
N GLY A 314 -19.54 16.26 -5.81
CA GLY A 314 -18.41 16.37 -4.89
C GLY A 314 -17.69 15.06 -4.59
N PHE A 315 -17.88 13.99 -5.37
CA PHE A 315 -17.24 12.69 -5.19
C PHE A 315 -16.38 12.30 -6.42
N VAL A 316 -15.19 11.80 -6.18
CA VAL A 316 -14.31 11.25 -7.25
C VAL A 316 -14.17 9.76 -7.04
N ILE A 317 -14.74 8.97 -7.95
CA ILE A 317 -14.55 7.51 -8.02
C ILE A 317 -13.53 7.16 -9.10
N TYR A 318 -13.11 5.90 -9.18
CA TYR A 318 -12.14 5.45 -10.19
C TYR A 318 -12.67 4.33 -11.08
N ALA A 319 -12.28 4.35 -12.36
CA ALA A 319 -12.58 3.27 -13.29
C ALA A 319 -11.88 1.96 -12.90
N GLY A 320 -12.35 0.84 -13.40
CA GLY A 320 -11.55 -0.37 -13.52
C GLY A 320 -10.25 -0.08 -14.26
N GLN A 321 -9.23 -0.93 -14.11
CA GLN A 321 -7.92 -0.71 -14.73
C GLN A 321 -7.77 -1.54 -15.99
N GLY A 322 -7.06 -1.03 -17.00
CA GLY A 322 -6.84 -1.73 -18.26
C GLY A 322 -8.15 -2.16 -18.93
N GLY A 323 -8.25 -3.44 -19.29
CA GLY A 323 -9.45 -4.00 -19.93
C GLY A 323 -10.72 -3.96 -19.10
N LEU A 324 -10.61 -3.81 -17.78
CA LEU A 324 -11.74 -3.74 -16.86
C LEU A 324 -12.39 -2.34 -16.78
N SER A 325 -11.84 -1.33 -17.44
CA SER A 325 -12.31 0.06 -17.34
C SER A 325 -13.74 0.28 -17.83
N LYS A 326 -14.23 -0.58 -18.72
CA LYS A 326 -15.59 -0.53 -19.26
C LYS A 326 -16.61 -1.38 -18.49
N GLU A 327 -16.16 -2.18 -17.55
CA GLU A 327 -16.99 -3.14 -16.82
C GLU A 327 -17.13 -2.80 -15.34
N LEU A 328 -16.12 -2.13 -14.78
CA LEU A 328 -15.98 -1.94 -13.35
C LEU A 328 -15.71 -0.49 -12.98
N PHE A 329 -16.14 -0.14 -11.77
CA PHE A 329 -15.66 1.02 -11.06
C PHE A 329 -15.17 0.62 -9.66
N ARG A 330 -14.36 1.48 -9.06
CA ARG A 330 -13.74 1.23 -7.77
C ARG A 330 -14.07 2.36 -6.81
N ILE A 331 -14.35 1.98 -5.56
CA ILE A 331 -14.55 2.91 -4.44
C ILE A 331 -13.55 2.56 -3.35
N SER A 332 -12.79 3.55 -2.94
CA SER A 332 -11.89 3.48 -1.80
C SER A 332 -12.51 4.14 -0.58
N THR A 333 -12.30 3.55 0.59
CA THR A 333 -12.69 4.10 1.89
C THR A 333 -11.55 4.85 2.59
N MET A 334 -10.38 4.94 1.93
CA MET A 334 -9.22 5.66 2.47
C MET A 334 -9.48 7.16 2.60
N GLY A 335 -8.97 7.73 3.67
CA GLY A 335 -9.01 9.17 3.91
C GLY A 335 -10.00 9.59 4.99
N ALA A 336 -10.16 10.88 5.17
CA ALA A 336 -11.09 11.48 6.12
C ALA A 336 -12.54 11.38 5.59
N ILE A 337 -13.09 10.16 5.56
CA ILE A 337 -14.42 9.81 5.06
C ILE A 337 -15.26 9.32 6.24
N GLN A 338 -16.53 9.72 6.29
CA GLN A 338 -17.47 9.36 7.35
C GLN A 338 -18.69 8.62 6.79
N ALA A 339 -19.46 7.95 7.65
CA ALA A 339 -20.67 7.22 7.26
C ALA A 339 -21.68 8.10 6.50
N ALA A 340 -21.87 9.34 6.93
CA ALA A 340 -22.74 10.31 6.25
C ALA A 340 -22.26 10.66 4.83
N ASP A 341 -20.95 10.57 4.56
CA ASP A 341 -20.42 10.76 3.21
C ASP A 341 -20.79 9.60 2.28
N VAL A 342 -20.79 8.37 2.82
CA VAL A 342 -21.23 7.18 2.09
C VAL A 342 -22.73 7.24 1.80
N GLU A 343 -23.56 7.73 2.73
CA GLU A 343 -24.99 7.95 2.51
C GLU A 343 -25.23 8.92 1.33
N ARG A 344 -24.57 10.07 1.36
CA ARG A 344 -24.65 11.07 0.26
C ARG A 344 -24.13 10.51 -1.08
N LEU A 345 -23.10 9.67 -1.03
CA LEU A 345 -22.58 8.97 -2.21
C LEU A 345 -23.65 8.05 -2.81
N LEU A 346 -24.34 7.26 -1.98
CA LEU A 346 -25.39 6.34 -2.40
C LEU A 346 -26.62 7.08 -2.96
N GLU A 347 -26.97 8.24 -2.40
CA GLU A 347 -27.97 9.13 -2.98
C GLU A 347 -27.57 9.61 -4.39
N GLY A 348 -26.27 9.95 -4.55
CA GLY A 348 -25.71 10.31 -5.85
C GLY A 348 -25.84 9.19 -6.88
N PHE A 349 -25.53 7.94 -6.50
CA PHE A 349 -25.74 6.78 -7.36
C PHE A 349 -27.23 6.60 -7.74
N THR A 350 -28.14 6.71 -6.77
CA THR A 350 -29.59 6.61 -7.06
C THR A 350 -30.02 7.61 -8.13
N ALA A 351 -29.59 8.86 -8.02
CA ALA A 351 -29.95 9.91 -8.97
C ALA A 351 -29.35 9.76 -10.37
N LEU A 352 -28.36 8.86 -10.55
CA LEU A 352 -27.67 8.65 -11.83
C LEU A 352 -28.05 7.31 -12.50
N THR A 353 -28.73 6.42 -11.77
CA THR A 353 -29.08 5.07 -12.27
C THR A 353 -30.59 4.82 -12.34
N GLN A 354 -31.40 5.79 -11.95
CA GLN A 354 -32.86 5.86 -12.19
C GLN A 354 -33.14 6.63 -13.49
#